data_da4ade771354488acf5cc865d05a7eab
#
_entry.id   da4ade771354488acf5cc865d05a7eab
#
_cell.length_a   1.000
_cell.length_b   1.000
_cell.length_c   1.000
_cell.angle_alpha   90.00
_cell.angle_beta   90.00
_cell.angle_gamma   90.00
#
_symmetry.space_group_name_H-M   'P 1'
#
loop_
_entity.id
_entity.type
_entity.pdbx_description
1 polymer ?
#
loop_
_entity_poly.entity_id
_entity_poly.type
_entity_poly.pdbx_seq_one_letter_code
_entity_poly.pdbx_strand_id
1 'polypeptide(L)'
;MTDNTMRAWRVHRYGEPLEVLQLDEVEVPEPGEGEVLVKAEGIPFNLNDLERINGGNMMVRPEFPYAPGMETMGVVDRAGPGAEALLGKRVVGSCVQAIGGYAEYALCGASATFEMPDDIPMPDAAALFFPFHLAWLGLFDRAELQAGETVLIHAAAGGSGSAAVQLAVDKGAHVIATCGSEEKVQLCRDLGAQTVVNYTTDDFLAACMEVTGGKGVDVVFDNVGEAVLADGFKATAYNGRYVMMGFASNKVVADEPWIVPRQLSLGNFKLMSVMLSYQDPARQQFMKQFLGWNVGATALGAEIQANIVELVRAARVRAVVGKVIGFDDIPQGITDLAARDTVGRVVAEV
;
A
#
# COMPACT_ATOMS: atom_id res chain seq x y z
N MET A 1 -29.27 -5.65 26.48
CA MET A 1 -29.27 -5.01 25.16
C MET A 1 -27.81 -4.84 24.85
N THR A 2 -27.28 -5.64 23.94
CA THR A 2 -25.91 -5.43 23.46
C THR A 2 -25.96 -4.16 22.65
N ASP A 3 -25.16 -3.16 23.05
CA ASP A 3 -25.01 -1.93 22.27
C ASP A 3 -24.51 -2.34 20.87
N ASN A 4 -25.38 -2.21 19.87
CA ASN A 4 -25.06 -2.49 18.46
C ASN A 4 -24.43 -1.25 17.81
N THR A 5 -23.66 -0.48 18.62
CA THR A 5 -22.95 0.73 18.18
C THR A 5 -21.46 0.54 18.28
N MET A 6 -20.72 1.32 17.48
CA MET A 6 -19.26 1.37 17.45
C MET A 6 -18.78 2.80 17.30
N ARG A 7 -17.54 3.05 17.68
CA ARG A 7 -16.88 4.33 17.41
C ARG A 7 -16.24 4.29 16.02
N ALA A 8 -16.37 5.36 15.28
CA ALA A 8 -15.76 5.53 13.96
C ALA A 8 -15.32 6.98 13.75
N TRP A 9 -14.11 7.16 13.28
CA TRP A 9 -13.64 8.45 12.77
C TRP A 9 -14.22 8.68 11.38
N ARG A 10 -15.01 9.76 11.23
CA ARG A 10 -15.74 10.04 10.00
C ARG A 10 -15.44 11.44 9.46
N VAL A 11 -15.49 11.56 8.14
CA VAL A 11 -15.47 12.85 7.45
C VAL A 11 -16.90 13.29 7.13
N HIS A 12 -17.23 14.54 7.47
CA HIS A 12 -18.52 15.17 7.18
C HIS A 12 -18.41 16.18 6.04
N ARG A 13 -17.19 16.56 5.69
CA ARG A 13 -16.79 17.41 4.56
C ARG A 13 -15.33 17.14 4.24
N TYR A 14 -14.88 17.48 3.06
CA TYR A 14 -13.45 17.42 2.72
C TYR A 14 -12.65 18.53 3.43
N GLY A 15 -11.38 18.25 3.75
CA GLY A 15 -10.44 19.19 4.37
C GLY A 15 -9.24 18.49 5.02
N GLU A 16 -8.55 19.21 5.88
CA GLU A 16 -7.40 18.68 6.62
C GLU A 16 -7.84 17.71 7.72
N PRO A 17 -7.11 16.61 7.96
CA PRO A 17 -7.52 15.55 8.88
C PRO A 17 -7.93 16.04 10.27
N LEU A 18 -7.13 16.92 10.89
CA LEU A 18 -7.41 17.47 12.21
C LEU A 18 -8.65 18.38 12.27
N GLU A 19 -9.12 18.89 11.11
CA GLU A 19 -10.26 19.78 11.04
C GLU A 19 -11.57 19.07 10.72
N VAL A 20 -11.49 17.93 10.01
CA VAL A 20 -12.67 17.31 9.41
C VAL A 20 -13.00 15.92 9.94
N LEU A 21 -12.02 15.21 10.52
CA LEU A 21 -12.28 13.94 11.18
C LEU A 21 -13.00 14.16 12.50
N GLN A 22 -14.15 13.53 12.64
CA GLN A 22 -14.98 13.58 13.86
C GLN A 22 -15.21 12.16 14.34
N LEU A 23 -15.12 11.96 15.66
CA LEU A 23 -15.42 10.67 16.27
C LEU A 23 -16.93 10.56 16.49
N ASP A 24 -17.56 9.71 15.71
CA ASP A 24 -19.00 9.45 15.80
C ASP A 24 -19.24 8.08 16.46
N GLU A 25 -20.38 7.96 17.14
CA GLU A 25 -20.96 6.68 17.53
C GLU A 25 -22.02 6.30 16.47
N VAL A 26 -21.83 5.15 15.85
CA VAL A 26 -22.66 4.69 14.72
C VAL A 26 -23.08 3.23 14.90
N GLU A 27 -24.13 2.80 14.19
CA GLU A 27 -24.52 1.41 14.18
C GLU A 27 -23.41 0.54 13.56
N VAL A 28 -23.19 -0.64 14.15
CA VAL A 28 -22.27 -1.65 13.58
C VAL A 28 -22.92 -2.19 12.31
N PRO A 29 -22.25 -2.13 11.15
CA PRO A 29 -22.83 -2.56 9.89
C PRO A 29 -22.99 -4.10 9.83
N GLU A 30 -23.93 -4.55 8.99
CA GLU A 30 -24.10 -5.98 8.70
C GLU A 30 -23.40 -6.34 7.38
N PRO A 31 -22.63 -7.46 7.35
CA PRO A 31 -21.95 -7.89 6.14
C PRO A 31 -22.94 -8.44 5.10
N GLY A 32 -22.85 -7.95 3.87
CA GLY A 32 -23.57 -8.45 2.71
C GLY A 32 -22.97 -9.73 2.12
N GLU A 33 -23.49 -10.15 0.97
CA GLU A 33 -22.96 -11.32 0.24
C GLU A 33 -21.48 -11.11 -0.14
N GLY A 34 -20.62 -12.07 0.21
CA GLY A 34 -19.17 -12.01 -0.03
C GLY A 34 -18.43 -11.00 0.83
N GLU A 35 -19.03 -10.52 1.93
CA GLU A 35 -18.41 -9.60 2.86
C GLU A 35 -18.22 -10.22 4.25
N VAL A 36 -17.25 -9.70 4.99
CA VAL A 36 -17.03 -10.02 6.40
C VAL A 36 -16.97 -8.73 7.21
N LEU A 37 -17.46 -8.79 8.45
CA LEU A 37 -17.27 -7.75 9.44
C LEU A 37 -16.08 -8.13 10.32
N VAL A 38 -15.04 -7.32 10.28
CA VAL A 38 -13.82 -7.51 11.07
C VAL A 38 -13.89 -6.60 12.30
N LYS A 39 -13.78 -7.19 13.50
CA LYS A 39 -13.50 -6.45 14.72
C LYS A 39 -12.03 -6.07 14.70
N ALA A 40 -11.75 -4.78 14.63
CA ALA A 40 -10.39 -4.27 14.45
C ALA A 40 -9.53 -4.50 15.73
N GLU A 41 -8.31 -4.97 15.53
CA GLU A 41 -7.23 -4.97 16.52
C GLU A 41 -6.18 -3.92 16.13
N GLY A 42 -6.03 -3.68 14.82
CA GLY A 42 -5.07 -2.73 14.28
C GLY A 42 -5.55 -2.10 12.98
N ILE A 43 -5.35 -0.80 12.89
CA ILE A 43 -5.70 0.01 11.71
C ILE A 43 -4.39 0.58 11.14
N PRO A 44 -3.88 -0.01 10.04
CA PRO A 44 -2.69 0.53 9.39
C PRO A 44 -3.06 1.68 8.46
N PHE A 45 -2.26 2.75 8.45
CA PHE A 45 -2.51 3.93 7.65
C PHE A 45 -1.88 3.85 6.28
N ASN A 46 -2.62 4.31 5.28
CA ASN A 46 -2.17 4.49 3.91
C ASN A 46 -2.17 5.97 3.52
N LEU A 47 -1.19 6.40 2.74
CA LEU A 47 -1.20 7.76 2.22
C LEU A 47 -2.44 8.04 1.35
N ASN A 48 -3.00 7.00 0.74
CA ASN A 48 -4.24 7.10 -0.04
C ASN A 48 -5.48 7.40 0.83
N ASP A 49 -5.45 7.13 2.13
CA ASP A 49 -6.54 7.52 3.03
C ASP A 49 -6.70 9.03 3.09
N LEU A 50 -5.59 9.78 2.89
CA LEU A 50 -5.61 11.23 2.83
C LEU A 50 -6.50 11.76 1.68
N GLU A 51 -6.50 11.09 0.52
CA GLU A 51 -7.37 11.45 -0.61
C GLU A 51 -8.85 11.36 -0.24
N ARG A 52 -9.20 10.41 0.65
CA ARG A 52 -10.57 10.20 1.15
C ARG A 52 -10.96 11.21 2.22
N ILE A 53 -9.99 11.90 2.80
CA ILE A 53 -10.22 12.94 3.81
C ILE A 53 -10.27 14.31 3.15
N ASN A 54 -9.36 14.61 2.21
CA ASN A 54 -9.26 15.93 1.58
C ASN A 54 -10.05 16.06 0.27
N GLY A 55 -10.57 14.94 -0.29
CA GLY A 55 -11.31 14.92 -1.55
C GLY A 55 -10.44 14.98 -2.79
N GLY A 56 -9.18 14.57 -2.68
CA GLY A 56 -8.23 14.49 -3.80
C GLY A 56 -8.65 13.54 -4.90
N ASN A 57 -7.70 12.86 -5.52
CA ASN A 57 -7.96 11.99 -6.68
C ASN A 57 -8.66 10.68 -6.29
N MET A 58 -9.97 10.72 -6.05
CA MET A 58 -10.80 9.58 -5.70
C MET A 58 -11.58 9.07 -6.92
N MET A 59 -11.43 7.76 -7.20
CA MET A 59 -12.24 7.10 -8.24
C MET A 59 -13.72 6.94 -7.82
N VAL A 60 -13.98 6.75 -6.53
CA VAL A 60 -15.33 6.66 -5.96
C VAL A 60 -15.46 7.71 -4.87
N ARG A 61 -16.52 8.51 -4.93
CA ARG A 61 -16.84 9.54 -3.92
C ARG A 61 -18.06 9.09 -3.12
N PRO A 62 -17.85 8.57 -1.87
CA PRO A 62 -18.97 8.21 -1.01
C PRO A 62 -19.78 9.43 -0.60
N GLU A 63 -21.04 9.21 -0.25
CA GLU A 63 -21.86 10.25 0.39
C GLU A 63 -21.39 10.48 1.83
N PHE A 64 -21.40 11.75 2.25
CA PHE A 64 -21.09 12.12 3.63
C PHE A 64 -22.23 11.77 4.58
N PRO A 65 -21.93 11.45 5.84
CA PRO A 65 -20.61 11.24 6.41
C PRO A 65 -20.15 9.76 6.23
N TYR A 66 -18.85 9.53 6.05
CA TYR A 66 -18.26 8.18 5.95
C TYR A 66 -16.93 8.10 6.70
N ALA A 67 -16.54 6.89 7.11
CA ALA A 67 -15.22 6.64 7.68
C ALA A 67 -14.20 6.39 6.55
N PRO A 68 -13.04 7.04 6.53
CA PRO A 68 -11.91 6.65 5.68
C PRO A 68 -11.25 5.35 6.18
N GLY A 69 -10.10 4.98 5.62
CA GLY A 69 -9.35 3.77 5.95
C GLY A 69 -9.59 2.63 4.96
N MET A 70 -8.51 2.21 4.28
CA MET A 70 -8.56 1.23 3.20
C MET A 70 -8.46 -0.21 3.65
N GLU A 71 -7.85 -0.44 4.80
CA GLU A 71 -7.54 -1.78 5.32
C GLU A 71 -7.72 -1.85 6.84
N THR A 72 -7.90 -3.06 7.32
CA THR A 72 -7.96 -3.37 8.75
C THR A 72 -7.33 -4.73 9.02
N MET A 73 -6.93 -4.94 10.27
CA MET A 73 -6.47 -6.20 10.81
C MET A 73 -7.25 -6.49 12.09
N GLY A 74 -7.71 -7.73 12.26
CA GLY A 74 -8.47 -8.13 13.43
C GLY A 74 -9.11 -9.49 13.27
N VAL A 75 -10.19 -9.74 14.02
CA VAL A 75 -10.93 -11.01 14.00
C VAL A 75 -12.27 -10.83 13.29
N VAL A 76 -12.63 -11.77 12.43
CA VAL A 76 -13.94 -11.78 11.76
C VAL A 76 -15.02 -12.08 12.79
N ASP A 77 -15.83 -11.08 13.10
CA ASP A 77 -16.94 -11.15 14.07
C ASP A 77 -18.21 -11.71 13.42
N ARG A 78 -18.51 -11.29 12.19
CA ARG A 78 -19.65 -11.74 11.38
C ARG A 78 -19.24 -11.96 9.93
N ALA A 79 -19.92 -12.90 9.27
CA ALA A 79 -19.70 -13.20 7.87
C ALA A 79 -21.05 -13.20 7.13
N GLY A 80 -21.09 -12.53 5.99
CA GLY A 80 -22.22 -12.59 5.08
C GLY A 80 -22.22 -13.88 4.25
N PRO A 81 -23.31 -14.11 3.47
CA PRO A 81 -23.42 -15.29 2.63
C PRO A 81 -22.21 -15.46 1.70
N GLY A 82 -21.65 -16.68 1.68
CA GLY A 82 -20.47 -17.02 0.86
C GLY A 82 -19.12 -16.69 1.47
N ALA A 83 -19.10 -16.09 2.68
CA ALA A 83 -17.86 -15.72 3.40
C ALA A 83 -17.70 -16.46 4.75
N GLU A 84 -18.57 -17.43 5.05
CA GLU A 84 -18.66 -18.11 6.36
C GLU A 84 -17.37 -18.81 6.77
N ALA A 85 -16.54 -19.22 5.81
CA ALA A 85 -15.25 -19.87 6.08
C ALA A 85 -14.24 -18.98 6.83
N LEU A 86 -14.45 -17.65 6.80
CA LEU A 86 -13.60 -16.68 7.49
C LEU A 86 -14.08 -16.37 8.92
N LEU A 87 -15.29 -16.80 9.32
CA LEU A 87 -15.84 -16.50 10.64
C LEU A 87 -14.90 -16.94 11.77
N GLY A 88 -14.63 -16.06 12.71
CA GLY A 88 -13.72 -16.26 13.84
C GLY A 88 -12.23 -16.33 13.49
N LYS A 89 -11.86 -16.14 12.22
CA LYS A 89 -10.45 -16.08 11.80
C LYS A 89 -9.85 -14.73 12.10
N ARG A 90 -8.57 -14.72 12.48
CA ARG A 90 -7.74 -13.52 12.55
C ARG A 90 -7.26 -13.21 11.14
N VAL A 91 -7.51 -12.01 10.67
CA VAL A 91 -7.35 -11.64 9.25
C VAL A 91 -6.75 -10.24 9.07
N VAL A 92 -6.17 -10.03 7.90
CA VAL A 92 -5.96 -8.71 7.29
C VAL A 92 -6.84 -8.59 6.06
N GLY A 93 -7.40 -7.42 5.79
CA GLY A 93 -8.31 -7.28 4.66
C GLY A 93 -8.46 -5.87 4.14
N SER A 94 -8.79 -5.78 2.85
CA SER A 94 -9.22 -4.53 2.23
C SER A 94 -10.66 -4.23 2.58
N CYS A 95 -10.90 -3.03 3.10
CA CYS A 95 -12.25 -2.55 3.37
C CYS A 95 -13.04 -2.37 2.07
N VAL A 96 -14.35 -2.61 2.13
CA VAL A 96 -15.26 -2.44 1.00
C VAL A 96 -15.16 -1.02 0.45
N GLN A 97 -15.02 -0.89 -0.86
CA GLN A 97 -14.79 0.41 -1.54
C GLN A 97 -13.54 1.18 -1.04
N ALA A 98 -12.63 0.52 -0.33
CA ALA A 98 -11.45 1.10 0.29
C ALA A 98 -11.77 2.26 1.26
N ILE A 99 -12.85 2.11 2.04
CA ILE A 99 -13.30 3.01 3.12
C ILE A 99 -13.83 2.20 4.29
N GLY A 100 -14.02 2.83 5.46
CA GLY A 100 -14.61 2.19 6.63
C GLY A 100 -13.60 1.63 7.63
N GLY A 101 -12.29 1.69 7.34
CA GLY A 101 -11.26 1.11 8.21
C GLY A 101 -10.96 1.91 9.48
N TYR A 102 -11.30 3.21 9.54
CA TYR A 102 -11.07 4.04 10.72
C TYR A 102 -12.20 3.89 11.75
N ALA A 103 -12.50 2.65 12.11
CA ALA A 103 -13.60 2.27 12.99
C ALA A 103 -13.25 1.01 13.80
N GLU A 104 -13.97 0.78 14.91
CA GLU A 104 -13.80 -0.42 15.74
C GLU A 104 -14.22 -1.71 15.02
N TYR A 105 -15.11 -1.60 14.01
CA TYR A 105 -15.48 -2.69 13.10
C TYR A 105 -15.44 -2.17 11.67
N ALA A 106 -14.94 -3.00 10.74
CA ALA A 106 -14.85 -2.65 9.34
C ALA A 106 -15.42 -3.76 8.45
N LEU A 107 -16.19 -3.39 7.41
CA LEU A 107 -16.60 -4.32 6.36
C LEU A 107 -15.45 -4.54 5.38
N CYS A 108 -15.08 -5.81 5.17
CA CYS A 108 -14.07 -6.22 4.21
C CYS A 108 -14.66 -7.17 3.17
N GLY A 109 -14.19 -7.08 1.93
CA GLY A 109 -14.53 -8.06 0.90
C GLY A 109 -13.80 -9.38 1.17
N ALA A 110 -14.52 -10.49 1.27
CA ALA A 110 -13.94 -11.81 1.53
C ALA A 110 -12.87 -12.20 0.49
N SER A 111 -13.01 -11.74 -0.77
CA SER A 111 -12.05 -11.98 -1.85
C SER A 111 -10.70 -11.30 -1.66
N ALA A 112 -10.63 -10.28 -0.80
CA ALA A 112 -9.43 -9.52 -0.46
C ALA A 112 -9.16 -9.52 1.05
N THR A 113 -9.58 -10.58 1.76
CA THR A 113 -9.37 -10.80 3.18
C THR A 113 -8.64 -12.12 3.37
N PHE A 114 -7.50 -12.09 4.06
CA PHE A 114 -6.59 -13.23 4.18
C PHE A 114 -6.26 -13.51 5.64
N GLU A 115 -6.14 -14.80 5.98
CA GLU A 115 -5.77 -15.21 7.34
C GLU A 115 -4.38 -14.65 7.71
N MET A 116 -4.28 -14.16 8.95
CA MET A 116 -3.04 -13.71 9.57
C MET A 116 -2.75 -14.61 10.78
N PRO A 117 -1.65 -15.36 10.76
CA PRO A 117 -1.30 -16.26 11.87
C PRO A 117 -1.12 -15.55 13.20
N ASP A 118 -1.47 -16.23 14.29
CA ASP A 118 -1.36 -15.69 15.66
C ASP A 118 0.09 -15.52 16.12
N ASP A 119 1.05 -16.24 15.51
CA ASP A 119 2.48 -16.11 15.78
C ASP A 119 3.13 -14.86 15.20
N ILE A 120 2.39 -14.09 14.39
CA ILE A 120 2.78 -12.75 13.94
C ILE A 120 2.02 -11.74 14.81
N PRO A 121 2.69 -11.10 15.80
CA PRO A 121 2.01 -10.22 16.75
C PRO A 121 1.63 -8.86 16.13
N MET A 122 0.73 -8.13 16.79
CA MET A 122 0.58 -6.70 16.58
C MET A 122 1.84 -5.96 17.06
N PRO A 123 2.24 -4.84 16.44
CA PRO A 123 1.60 -4.19 15.28
C PRO A 123 2.06 -4.75 13.93
N ASP A 124 3.00 -5.70 13.90
CA ASP A 124 3.59 -6.23 12.67
C ASP A 124 2.52 -6.84 11.75
N ALA A 125 1.60 -7.62 12.32
CA ALA A 125 0.51 -8.26 11.59
C ALA A 125 -0.31 -7.24 10.76
N ALA A 126 -0.64 -6.08 11.34
CA ALA A 126 -1.38 -5.04 10.66
C ALA A 126 -0.58 -4.35 9.53
N ALA A 127 0.75 -4.37 9.61
CA ALA A 127 1.61 -3.66 8.67
C ALA A 127 2.03 -4.47 7.43
N LEU A 128 1.67 -5.76 7.35
CA LEU A 128 2.17 -6.65 6.28
C LEU A 128 1.33 -6.61 5.00
N PHE A 129 0.00 -6.48 5.09
CA PHE A 129 -0.87 -6.73 3.93
C PHE A 129 -0.61 -5.78 2.76
N PHE A 130 -1.08 -4.55 2.82
CA PHE A 130 -1.02 -3.63 1.68
C PHE A 130 0.40 -3.43 1.12
N PRO A 131 1.42 -3.15 1.96
CA PRO A 131 2.77 -2.90 1.47
C PRO A 131 3.38 -4.08 0.73
N PHE A 132 3.32 -5.26 1.33
CA PHE A 132 3.97 -6.43 0.78
C PHE A 132 3.24 -6.99 -0.44
N HIS A 133 1.91 -6.98 -0.43
CA HIS A 133 1.13 -7.37 -1.62
C HIS A 133 1.38 -6.44 -2.79
N LEU A 134 1.41 -5.12 -2.56
CA LEU A 134 1.69 -4.15 -3.61
C LEU A 134 3.11 -4.31 -4.15
N ALA A 135 4.10 -4.47 -3.27
CA ALA A 135 5.49 -4.70 -3.65
C ALA A 135 5.66 -6.01 -4.42
N TRP A 136 5.02 -7.10 -3.97
CA TRP A 136 5.04 -8.39 -4.65
C TRP A 136 4.46 -8.30 -6.06
N LEU A 137 3.27 -7.73 -6.19
CA LEU A 137 2.64 -7.53 -7.50
C LEU A 137 3.53 -6.69 -8.43
N GLY A 138 4.12 -5.61 -7.93
CA GLY A 138 4.98 -4.75 -8.74
C GLY A 138 6.27 -5.41 -9.18
N LEU A 139 6.99 -6.02 -8.25
CA LEU A 139 8.30 -6.59 -8.52
C LEU A 139 8.23 -7.94 -9.23
N PHE A 140 7.33 -8.83 -8.82
CA PHE A 140 7.35 -10.21 -9.29
C PHE A 140 6.29 -10.53 -10.33
N ASP A 141 5.05 -10.07 -10.15
CA ASP A 141 3.97 -10.33 -11.11
C ASP A 141 4.09 -9.43 -12.36
N ARG A 142 4.45 -8.14 -12.17
CA ARG A 142 4.50 -7.18 -13.28
C ARG A 142 5.89 -7.03 -13.89
N ALA A 143 6.90 -6.77 -13.06
CA ALA A 143 8.27 -6.55 -13.54
C ALA A 143 9.06 -7.85 -13.74
N GLU A 144 8.59 -9.00 -13.20
CA GLU A 144 9.31 -10.29 -13.29
C GLU A 144 10.77 -10.14 -12.87
N LEU A 145 11.03 -9.43 -11.76
CA LEU A 145 12.37 -9.13 -11.26
C LEU A 145 13.19 -10.42 -11.06
N GLN A 146 14.39 -10.44 -11.61
CA GLN A 146 15.31 -11.58 -11.51
C GLN A 146 16.49 -11.30 -10.59
N ALA A 147 17.08 -12.36 -10.04
CA ALA A 147 18.35 -12.27 -9.31
C ALA A 147 19.44 -11.67 -10.20
N GLY A 148 20.25 -10.77 -9.64
CA GLY A 148 21.34 -10.09 -10.32
C GLY A 148 20.91 -8.85 -11.12
N GLU A 149 19.61 -8.57 -11.28
CA GLU A 149 19.14 -7.30 -11.86
C GLU A 149 19.31 -6.14 -10.88
N THR A 150 19.36 -4.93 -11.41
CA THR A 150 19.38 -3.68 -10.61
C THR A 150 18.00 -3.06 -10.56
N VAL A 151 17.51 -2.76 -9.36
CA VAL A 151 16.21 -2.11 -9.15
C VAL A 151 16.35 -0.79 -8.41
N LEU A 152 15.75 0.27 -8.97
CA LEU A 152 15.57 1.56 -8.32
C LEU A 152 14.22 1.58 -7.60
N ILE A 153 14.23 1.87 -6.30
CA ILE A 153 13.01 1.94 -5.48
C ILE A 153 12.87 3.36 -4.91
N HIS A 154 11.84 4.08 -5.35
CA HIS A 154 11.50 5.39 -4.83
C HIS A 154 10.66 5.30 -3.56
N ALA A 155 10.78 6.32 -2.66
CA ALA A 155 10.16 6.36 -1.34
C ALA A 155 10.44 5.09 -0.51
N ALA A 156 11.68 4.62 -0.56
CA ALA A 156 12.11 3.31 -0.07
C ALA A 156 11.92 3.10 1.45
N ALA A 157 11.86 4.16 2.24
CA ALA A 157 11.65 4.11 3.69
C ALA A 157 10.17 4.15 4.12
N GLY A 158 9.23 4.28 3.17
CA GLY A 158 7.78 4.20 3.43
C GLY A 158 7.28 2.75 3.50
N GLY A 159 5.98 2.55 3.74
CA GLY A 159 5.39 1.21 3.86
C GLY A 159 5.73 0.31 2.66
N SER A 160 5.22 0.63 1.46
CA SER A 160 5.44 -0.18 0.25
C SER A 160 6.90 -0.17 -0.22
N GLY A 161 7.62 0.95 -0.03
CA GLY A 161 9.03 1.04 -0.39
C GLY A 161 9.90 0.10 0.45
N SER A 162 9.70 0.06 1.77
CA SER A 162 10.46 -0.82 2.67
C SER A 162 10.17 -2.31 2.44
N ALA A 163 8.94 -2.65 2.07
CA ALA A 163 8.59 -4.00 1.63
C ALA A 163 9.30 -4.36 0.31
N ALA A 164 9.29 -3.43 -0.66
CA ALA A 164 9.94 -3.63 -1.96
C ALA A 164 11.46 -3.82 -1.82
N VAL A 165 12.13 -3.02 -0.97
CA VAL A 165 13.57 -3.18 -0.68
C VAL A 165 13.86 -4.59 -0.20
N GLN A 166 13.15 -5.05 0.82
CA GLN A 166 13.38 -6.37 1.41
C GLN A 166 13.11 -7.50 0.42
N LEU A 167 12.00 -7.45 -0.31
CA LEU A 167 11.66 -8.47 -1.31
C LEU A 167 12.66 -8.51 -2.46
N ALA A 168 13.16 -7.37 -2.92
CA ALA A 168 14.17 -7.29 -3.97
C ALA A 168 15.53 -7.81 -3.50
N VAL A 169 15.94 -7.46 -2.28
CA VAL A 169 17.17 -8.00 -1.64
C VAL A 169 17.07 -9.50 -1.48
N ASP A 170 15.95 -10.01 -0.99
CA ASP A 170 15.69 -11.44 -0.83
C ASP A 170 15.71 -12.20 -2.16
N LYS A 171 15.25 -11.56 -3.24
CA LYS A 171 15.36 -12.10 -4.62
C LYS A 171 16.79 -12.14 -5.14
N GLY A 172 17.72 -11.41 -4.52
CA GLY A 172 19.12 -11.30 -4.97
C GLY A 172 19.34 -10.21 -6.03
N ALA A 173 18.47 -9.21 -6.07
CA ALA A 173 18.65 -8.01 -6.90
C ALA A 173 19.61 -7.01 -6.24
N HIS A 174 20.25 -6.14 -7.03
CA HIS A 174 20.96 -4.98 -6.54
C HIS A 174 19.98 -3.81 -6.35
N VAL A 175 19.80 -3.37 -5.11
CA VAL A 175 18.80 -2.35 -4.77
C VAL A 175 19.44 -0.97 -4.65
N ILE A 176 18.93 -0.02 -5.43
CA ILE A 176 19.16 1.42 -5.28
C ILE A 176 17.89 2.01 -4.64
N ALA A 177 17.99 2.51 -3.43
CA ALA A 177 16.89 3.06 -2.66
C ALA A 177 16.95 4.58 -2.61
N THR A 178 15.81 5.30 -2.75
CA THR A 178 15.77 6.76 -2.55
C THR A 178 14.89 7.13 -1.37
N CYS A 179 15.36 8.06 -0.55
CA CYS A 179 14.66 8.58 0.62
C CYS A 179 15.07 10.02 0.93
N GLY A 180 14.46 10.68 1.91
CA GLY A 180 14.59 12.13 2.12
C GLY A 180 15.20 12.56 3.46
N SER A 181 15.82 11.65 4.23
CA SER A 181 16.53 12.01 5.48
C SER A 181 17.57 10.95 5.83
N GLU A 182 18.55 11.31 6.68
CA GLU A 182 19.60 10.38 7.13
C GLU A 182 19.05 9.20 7.93
N GLU A 183 18.02 9.38 8.75
CA GLU A 183 17.35 8.30 9.45
C GLU A 183 16.77 7.29 8.45
N LYS A 184 16.12 7.77 7.39
CA LYS A 184 15.56 6.95 6.32
C LYS A 184 16.65 6.26 5.49
N VAL A 185 17.79 6.93 5.29
CA VAL A 185 18.98 6.32 4.65
C VAL A 185 19.46 5.14 5.46
N GLN A 186 19.59 5.30 6.79
CA GLN A 186 20.05 4.21 7.64
C GLN A 186 19.07 3.04 7.63
N LEU A 187 17.76 3.29 7.72
CA LEU A 187 16.76 2.23 7.58
C LEU A 187 16.91 1.47 6.26
N CYS A 188 17.04 2.14 5.12
CA CYS A 188 17.17 1.47 3.83
C CYS A 188 18.44 0.58 3.77
N ARG A 189 19.54 1.02 4.37
CA ARG A 189 20.76 0.20 4.52
C ARG A 189 20.52 -1.02 5.41
N ASP A 190 19.85 -0.84 6.53
CA ASP A 190 19.52 -1.94 7.47
C ASP A 190 18.57 -2.96 6.85
N LEU A 191 17.76 -2.55 5.87
CA LEU A 191 16.90 -3.43 5.07
C LEU A 191 17.65 -4.12 3.91
N GLY A 192 18.95 -3.82 3.73
CA GLY A 192 19.82 -4.48 2.77
C GLY A 192 20.01 -3.77 1.43
N ALA A 193 19.52 -2.53 1.26
CA ALA A 193 19.80 -1.76 0.04
C ALA A 193 21.31 -1.49 -0.09
N GLN A 194 21.90 -1.84 -1.24
CA GLN A 194 23.33 -1.69 -1.48
C GLN A 194 23.73 -0.25 -1.80
N THR A 195 22.83 0.51 -2.44
CA THR A 195 23.01 1.93 -2.71
C THR A 195 21.82 2.69 -2.17
N VAL A 196 22.06 3.72 -1.38
CA VAL A 196 20.98 4.57 -0.84
C VAL A 196 21.28 6.03 -1.15
N VAL A 197 20.32 6.69 -1.78
CA VAL A 197 20.40 8.08 -2.23
C VAL A 197 19.48 8.93 -1.36
N ASN A 198 20.05 9.93 -0.68
CA ASN A 198 19.27 10.98 -0.07
C ASN A 198 18.95 12.04 -1.12
N TYR A 199 17.74 12.03 -1.67
CA TYR A 199 17.35 12.93 -2.76
C TYR A 199 17.30 14.41 -2.36
N THR A 200 17.50 14.75 -1.09
CA THR A 200 17.62 16.15 -0.65
C THR A 200 19.02 16.73 -0.86
N THR A 201 20.02 15.87 -1.02
CA THR A 201 21.43 16.21 -1.19
C THR A 201 22.05 15.63 -2.45
N ASP A 202 21.51 14.52 -2.96
CA ASP A 202 22.13 13.71 -4.00
C ASP A 202 21.20 13.52 -5.21
N ASP A 203 21.79 13.30 -6.38
CA ASP A 203 21.09 13.01 -7.63
C ASP A 203 20.96 11.50 -7.85
N PHE A 204 19.73 10.99 -7.80
CA PHE A 204 19.48 9.57 -7.99
C PHE A 204 19.77 9.09 -9.42
N LEU A 205 19.58 9.94 -10.44
CA LEU A 205 19.89 9.58 -11.82
C LEU A 205 21.40 9.37 -11.99
N ALA A 206 22.21 10.27 -11.44
CA ALA A 206 23.67 10.13 -11.45
C ALA A 206 24.11 8.84 -10.74
N ALA A 207 23.54 8.56 -9.56
CA ALA A 207 23.82 7.33 -8.81
C ALA A 207 23.43 6.06 -9.59
N CYS A 208 22.27 6.04 -10.25
CA CYS A 208 21.86 4.92 -11.10
C CYS A 208 22.84 4.71 -12.27
N MET A 209 23.27 5.78 -12.92
CA MET A 209 24.22 5.68 -14.03
C MET A 209 25.60 5.21 -13.57
N GLU A 210 26.08 5.67 -12.42
CA GLU A 210 27.34 5.20 -11.84
C GLU A 210 27.29 3.71 -11.53
N VAL A 211 26.28 3.25 -10.79
CA VAL A 211 26.12 1.84 -10.39
C VAL A 211 26.02 0.90 -11.59
N THR A 212 25.33 1.35 -12.64
CA THR A 212 25.06 0.51 -13.83
C THR A 212 26.07 0.71 -14.97
N GLY A 213 27.11 1.52 -14.77
CA GLY A 213 28.10 1.84 -15.82
C GLY A 213 27.46 2.55 -17.03
N GLY A 214 26.47 3.37 -16.80
CA GLY A 214 25.76 4.15 -17.82
C GLY A 214 24.65 3.42 -18.56
N LYS A 215 24.32 2.17 -18.17
CA LYS A 215 23.28 1.36 -18.84
C LYS A 215 21.87 1.67 -18.37
N GLY A 216 21.72 2.23 -17.16
CA GLY A 216 20.44 2.36 -16.46
C GLY A 216 20.06 1.09 -15.70
N VAL A 217 18.99 1.20 -14.91
CA VAL A 217 18.49 0.12 -14.04
C VAL A 217 17.50 -0.77 -14.80
N ASP A 218 17.46 -2.05 -14.45
CA ASP A 218 16.57 -3.04 -15.09
C ASP A 218 15.10 -2.82 -14.70
N VAL A 219 14.86 -2.42 -13.45
CA VAL A 219 13.52 -2.15 -12.91
C VAL A 219 13.50 -0.84 -12.17
N VAL A 220 12.45 -0.05 -12.35
CA VAL A 220 12.09 1.08 -11.49
C VAL A 220 10.77 0.76 -10.79
N PHE A 221 10.76 0.87 -9.47
CA PHE A 221 9.58 0.73 -8.62
C PHE A 221 9.22 2.11 -8.08
N ASP A 222 8.20 2.74 -8.69
CA ASP A 222 7.86 4.13 -8.44
C ASP A 222 6.60 4.28 -7.59
N ASN A 223 6.80 4.68 -6.32
CA ASN A 223 5.73 5.04 -5.38
C ASN A 223 5.43 6.56 -5.35
N VAL A 224 6.17 7.37 -6.10
CA VAL A 224 6.16 8.84 -5.99
C VAL A 224 5.39 9.49 -7.14
N GLY A 225 5.66 9.07 -8.37
CA GLY A 225 5.01 9.58 -9.57
C GLY A 225 5.66 10.88 -10.10
N GLU A 226 4.87 11.90 -10.32
CA GLU A 226 5.22 13.13 -11.05
C GLU A 226 6.64 13.67 -10.77
N ALA A 227 7.02 13.79 -9.51
CA ALA A 227 8.27 14.44 -9.12
C ALA A 227 9.53 13.68 -9.56
N VAL A 228 9.43 12.38 -9.82
CA VAL A 228 10.58 11.52 -10.19
C VAL A 228 10.46 10.93 -11.59
N LEU A 229 9.30 11.06 -12.25
CA LEU A 229 8.97 10.36 -13.48
C LEU A 229 9.95 10.63 -14.62
N ALA A 230 10.30 11.90 -14.88
CA ALA A 230 11.14 12.28 -16.01
C ALA A 230 12.58 11.72 -15.90
N ASP A 231 13.17 11.79 -14.71
CA ASP A 231 14.53 11.28 -14.47
C ASP A 231 14.51 9.76 -14.23
N GLY A 232 13.41 9.22 -13.68
CA GLY A 232 13.18 7.79 -13.61
C GLY A 232 13.14 7.13 -14.99
N PHE A 233 12.51 7.77 -15.98
CA PHE A 233 12.54 7.28 -17.37
C PHE A 233 13.96 7.27 -17.95
N LYS A 234 14.78 8.29 -17.66
CA LYS A 234 16.19 8.33 -18.08
C LYS A 234 17.04 7.28 -17.36
N ALA A 235 16.72 7.01 -16.09
CA ALA A 235 17.41 5.99 -15.30
C ALA A 235 17.11 4.56 -15.77
N THR A 236 16.00 4.34 -16.51
CA THR A 236 15.57 3.02 -16.94
C THR A 236 16.40 2.53 -18.13
N ALA A 237 16.93 1.31 -18.05
CA ALA A 237 17.72 0.67 -19.09
C ALA A 237 16.90 0.34 -20.35
N TYR A 238 17.59 0.07 -21.47
CA TYR A 238 16.98 -0.53 -22.65
C TYR A 238 16.29 -1.86 -22.29
N ASN A 239 15.05 -2.05 -22.70
CA ASN A 239 14.18 -3.16 -22.27
C ASN A 239 13.86 -3.21 -20.76
N GLY A 240 14.24 -2.22 -20.00
CA GLY A 240 13.87 -2.09 -18.60
C GLY A 240 12.37 -2.03 -18.36
N ARG A 241 11.96 -2.12 -17.10
CA ARG A 241 10.56 -2.10 -16.67
C ARG A 241 10.36 -0.97 -15.67
N TYR A 242 9.55 0.00 -16.03
CA TYR A 242 9.13 1.08 -15.14
C TYR A 242 7.76 0.75 -14.55
N VAL A 243 7.69 0.45 -13.27
CA VAL A 243 6.45 0.09 -12.57
C VAL A 243 5.97 1.28 -11.78
N MET A 244 4.93 1.93 -12.28
CA MET A 244 4.27 3.06 -11.64
C MET A 244 3.16 2.54 -10.73
N MET A 245 3.23 2.84 -9.44
CA MET A 245 2.33 2.27 -8.43
C MET A 245 1.74 3.31 -7.51
N GLY A 246 2.41 4.44 -7.32
CA GLY A 246 2.01 5.47 -6.40
C GLY A 246 2.03 6.85 -7.03
N PHE A 247 1.30 7.73 -6.38
CA PHE A 247 1.15 9.12 -6.75
C PHE A 247 1.36 9.99 -5.51
N ALA A 248 2.43 9.64 -4.73
CA ALA A 248 2.71 10.24 -3.44
C ALA A 248 3.25 11.68 -3.54
N SER A 249 3.70 12.12 -4.73
CA SER A 249 4.21 13.47 -4.92
C SER A 249 3.14 14.54 -4.73
N ASN A 250 1.90 14.24 -5.11
CA ASN A 250 0.78 15.15 -4.94
C ASN A 250 -0.53 14.40 -4.69
N LYS A 251 -1.10 14.59 -3.49
CA LYS A 251 -2.35 13.95 -3.06
C LYS A 251 -3.58 14.89 -3.08
N VAL A 252 -3.39 16.11 -3.54
CA VAL A 252 -4.44 17.15 -3.56
C VAL A 252 -4.97 17.40 -4.98
N VAL A 253 -4.14 17.17 -5.99
CA VAL A 253 -4.50 17.44 -7.38
C VAL A 253 -5.27 16.25 -7.95
N ALA A 254 -6.44 16.51 -8.54
CA ALA A 254 -7.29 15.49 -9.13
C ALA A 254 -6.76 14.92 -10.45
N ASP A 255 -6.01 15.73 -11.19
CA ASP A 255 -5.45 15.34 -12.49
C ASP A 255 -3.94 15.17 -12.37
N GLU A 256 -3.45 14.05 -12.84
CA GLU A 256 -2.04 13.74 -12.87
C GLU A 256 -1.42 14.16 -14.21
N PRO A 257 -0.12 14.51 -14.21
CA PRO A 257 0.51 14.98 -15.44
C PRO A 257 0.54 13.89 -16.50
N TRP A 258 0.39 14.32 -17.75
CA TRP A 258 0.41 13.45 -18.91
C TRP A 258 1.81 12.87 -19.14
N ILE A 259 1.86 11.57 -19.37
CA ILE A 259 3.05 10.90 -19.88
C ILE A 259 3.23 11.28 -21.35
N VAL A 260 4.39 11.82 -21.70
CA VAL A 260 4.71 12.16 -23.09
C VAL A 260 5.05 10.88 -23.86
N PRO A 261 4.21 10.41 -24.82
CA PRO A 261 4.42 9.14 -25.50
C PRO A 261 5.78 9.02 -26.19
N ARG A 262 6.34 10.13 -26.65
CA ARG A 262 7.66 10.17 -27.31
C ARG A 262 8.80 9.78 -26.36
N GLN A 263 8.69 10.09 -25.08
CA GLN A 263 9.69 9.67 -24.08
C GLN A 263 9.75 8.14 -23.95
N LEU A 264 8.61 7.47 -23.99
CA LEU A 264 8.53 6.01 -24.00
C LEU A 264 9.21 5.40 -25.24
N SER A 265 8.94 5.99 -26.42
CA SER A 265 9.56 5.54 -27.66
C SER A 265 11.07 5.72 -27.68
N LEU A 266 11.59 6.83 -27.17
CA LEU A 266 13.02 7.12 -27.11
C LEU A 266 13.73 6.26 -26.05
N GLY A 267 13.04 5.94 -24.94
CA GLY A 267 13.59 5.14 -23.86
C GLY A 267 13.63 3.64 -24.14
N ASN A 268 12.80 3.12 -25.06
CA ASN A 268 12.71 1.70 -25.38
C ASN A 268 12.56 0.80 -24.13
N PHE A 269 11.76 1.21 -23.16
CA PHE A 269 11.44 0.45 -21.96
C PHE A 269 9.93 0.14 -21.88
N LYS A 270 9.54 -0.72 -20.94
CA LYS A 270 8.15 -1.08 -20.70
C LYS A 270 7.60 -0.23 -19.56
N LEU A 271 6.49 0.49 -19.78
CA LEU A 271 5.75 1.16 -18.73
C LEU A 271 4.63 0.24 -18.23
N MET A 272 4.58 0.03 -16.94
CA MET A 272 3.65 -0.86 -16.26
C MET A 272 2.98 -0.14 -15.10
N SER A 273 1.85 -0.66 -14.64
CA SER A 273 1.17 -0.17 -13.44
C SER A 273 0.66 -1.32 -12.59
N VAL A 274 0.39 -1.05 -11.32
CA VAL A 274 -0.17 -2.00 -10.37
C VAL A 274 -1.40 -1.40 -9.70
N MET A 275 -2.45 -2.18 -9.64
CA MET A 275 -3.60 -1.93 -8.77
C MET A 275 -3.76 -3.12 -7.82
N LEU A 276 -3.65 -2.87 -6.52
CA LEU A 276 -3.92 -3.90 -5.52
C LEU A 276 -5.44 -4.06 -5.37
N SER A 277 -5.96 -5.09 -5.99
CA SER A 277 -7.36 -5.50 -5.88
C SER A 277 -7.50 -6.98 -6.23
N TYR A 278 -8.16 -7.73 -5.37
CA TYR A 278 -8.45 -9.15 -5.59
C TYR A 278 -9.95 -9.36 -5.58
N GLN A 279 -10.44 -10.12 -6.57
CA GLN A 279 -11.86 -10.36 -6.74
C GLN A 279 -12.14 -11.80 -7.17
N ASP A 280 -13.34 -12.29 -6.88
CA ASP A 280 -13.85 -13.52 -7.45
C ASP A 280 -14.06 -13.39 -8.97
N PRO A 281 -14.19 -14.51 -9.71
CA PRO A 281 -14.29 -14.48 -11.19
C PRO A 281 -15.48 -13.67 -11.72
N ALA A 282 -16.62 -13.68 -11.03
CA ALA A 282 -17.79 -12.95 -11.49
C ALA A 282 -17.58 -11.44 -11.37
N ARG A 283 -17.00 -11.00 -10.25
CA ARG A 283 -16.66 -9.60 -10.01
C ARG A 283 -15.54 -9.12 -10.92
N GLN A 284 -14.54 -9.95 -11.20
CA GLN A 284 -13.50 -9.64 -12.20
C GLN A 284 -14.12 -9.37 -13.58
N GLN A 285 -15.03 -10.23 -14.02
CA GLN A 285 -15.72 -10.07 -15.30
C GLN A 285 -16.55 -8.79 -15.32
N PHE A 286 -17.30 -8.50 -14.26
CA PHE A 286 -18.07 -7.26 -14.13
C PHE A 286 -17.17 -6.03 -14.23
N MET A 287 -16.09 -5.97 -13.43
CA MET A 287 -15.17 -4.84 -13.43
C MET A 287 -14.52 -4.63 -14.81
N LYS A 288 -14.13 -5.72 -15.48
CA LYS A 288 -13.60 -5.66 -16.84
C LYS A 288 -14.61 -5.13 -17.84
N GLN A 289 -15.83 -5.64 -17.79
CA GLN A 289 -16.87 -5.31 -18.78
C GLN A 289 -17.39 -3.88 -18.62
N PHE A 290 -17.64 -3.44 -17.39
CA PHE A 290 -18.33 -2.17 -17.12
C PHE A 290 -17.38 -1.02 -16.76
N LEU A 291 -16.19 -1.30 -16.19
CA LEU A 291 -15.23 -0.28 -15.77
C LEU A 291 -13.93 -0.31 -16.59
N GLY A 292 -13.70 -1.35 -17.40
CA GLY A 292 -12.45 -1.54 -18.12
C GLY A 292 -11.28 -1.96 -17.21
N TRP A 293 -11.54 -2.26 -15.94
CA TRP A 293 -10.50 -2.58 -14.96
C TRP A 293 -10.10 -4.05 -15.00
N ASN A 294 -8.79 -4.30 -14.87
CA ASN A 294 -8.24 -5.63 -14.70
C ASN A 294 -7.79 -5.77 -13.23
N VAL A 295 -8.34 -6.75 -12.53
CA VAL A 295 -8.05 -7.00 -11.12
C VAL A 295 -7.56 -8.42 -10.90
N GLY A 296 -6.76 -8.64 -9.85
CA GLY A 296 -6.22 -9.95 -9.51
C GLY A 296 -7.31 -10.93 -9.05
N ALA A 297 -7.04 -12.23 -9.18
CA ALA A 297 -7.88 -13.26 -8.60
C ALA A 297 -7.61 -13.38 -7.09
N THR A 298 -8.63 -13.76 -6.30
CA THR A 298 -8.48 -14.07 -4.86
C THR A 298 -7.37 -15.10 -4.62
N ALA A 299 -7.25 -16.11 -5.49
CA ALA A 299 -6.21 -17.13 -5.36
C ALA A 299 -4.79 -16.56 -5.44
N LEU A 300 -4.56 -15.56 -6.30
CA LEU A 300 -3.27 -14.85 -6.36
C LEU A 300 -2.97 -14.13 -5.05
N GLY A 301 -3.97 -13.44 -4.48
CA GLY A 301 -3.80 -12.77 -3.19
C GLY A 301 -3.50 -13.74 -2.06
N ALA A 302 -4.17 -14.90 -2.03
CA ALA A 302 -3.92 -15.95 -1.04
C ALA A 302 -2.52 -16.57 -1.17
N GLU A 303 -2.04 -16.77 -2.39
CA GLU A 303 -0.67 -17.24 -2.66
C GLU A 303 0.36 -16.22 -2.18
N ILE A 304 0.17 -14.94 -2.51
CA ILE A 304 1.06 -13.87 -2.05
C ILE A 304 1.08 -13.79 -0.52
N GLN A 305 -0.09 -13.83 0.13
CA GLN A 305 -0.17 -13.81 1.59
C GLN A 305 0.59 -14.98 2.23
N ALA A 306 0.42 -16.19 1.70
CA ALA A 306 1.14 -17.37 2.19
C ALA A 306 2.66 -17.22 2.08
N ASN A 307 3.14 -16.73 0.93
CA ASN A 307 4.57 -16.48 0.71
C ASN A 307 5.11 -15.39 1.66
N ILE A 308 4.38 -14.31 1.88
CA ILE A 308 4.77 -13.24 2.82
C ILE A 308 4.89 -13.79 4.25
N VAL A 309 3.91 -14.57 4.69
CA VAL A 309 3.93 -15.21 6.02
C VAL A 309 5.14 -16.12 6.17
N GLU A 310 5.47 -16.92 5.14
CA GLU A 310 6.64 -17.79 5.13
C GLU A 310 7.95 -16.98 5.23
N LEU A 311 8.08 -15.90 4.45
CA LEU A 311 9.25 -15.03 4.50
C LEU A 311 9.43 -14.35 5.85
N VAL A 312 8.33 -13.92 6.48
CA VAL A 312 8.37 -13.33 7.83
C VAL A 312 8.80 -14.36 8.86
N ARG A 313 8.22 -15.57 8.84
CA ARG A 313 8.60 -16.67 9.75
C ARG A 313 10.04 -17.11 9.58
N ALA A 314 10.56 -17.04 8.36
CA ALA A 314 11.97 -17.31 8.06
C ALA A 314 12.91 -16.14 8.42
N ALA A 315 12.40 -15.04 8.96
CA ALA A 315 13.12 -13.79 9.25
C ALA A 315 13.86 -13.20 8.03
N ARG A 316 13.37 -13.47 6.82
CA ARG A 316 13.90 -12.93 5.55
C ARG A 316 13.37 -11.53 5.27
N VAL A 317 12.14 -11.27 5.70
CA VAL A 317 11.50 -9.95 5.68
C VAL A 317 10.81 -9.68 7.02
N ARG A 318 10.53 -8.41 7.30
CA ARG A 318 9.80 -7.98 8.50
C ARG A 318 8.91 -6.79 8.19
N ALA A 319 7.87 -6.61 8.96
CA ALA A 319 7.13 -5.35 8.97
C ALA A 319 8.06 -4.20 9.39
N VAL A 320 7.88 -3.03 8.79
CA VAL A 320 8.54 -1.80 9.22
C VAL A 320 7.46 -0.89 9.80
N VAL A 321 7.31 -0.94 11.11
CA VAL A 321 6.37 -0.09 11.86
C VAL A 321 7.17 1.01 12.53
N GLY A 322 6.95 2.24 12.10
CA GLY A 322 7.65 3.40 12.63
C GLY A 322 6.91 4.06 13.79
N LYS A 323 5.59 3.90 13.85
CA LYS A 323 4.78 4.51 14.92
C LYS A 323 3.55 3.66 15.23
N VAL A 324 3.30 3.44 16.51
CA VAL A 324 2.06 2.86 17.05
C VAL A 324 1.36 3.94 17.84
N ILE A 325 0.05 4.10 17.64
CA ILE A 325 -0.79 5.10 18.30
C ILE A 325 -2.07 4.45 18.80
N GLY A 326 -2.80 5.14 19.69
CA GLY A 326 -4.15 4.74 20.07
C GLY A 326 -5.20 5.13 19.04
N PHE A 327 -6.37 4.49 19.11
CA PHE A 327 -7.52 4.79 18.23
C PHE A 327 -7.91 6.27 18.25
N ASP A 328 -7.83 6.91 19.41
CA ASP A 328 -8.21 8.33 19.58
C ASP A 328 -7.22 9.30 18.90
N ASP A 329 -6.01 8.86 18.57
CA ASP A 329 -4.96 9.65 17.93
C ASP A 329 -4.94 9.54 16.39
N ILE A 330 -5.90 8.84 15.78
CA ILE A 330 -5.98 8.63 14.32
C ILE A 330 -5.85 9.93 13.52
N PRO A 331 -6.54 11.05 13.87
CA PRO A 331 -6.40 12.30 13.11
C PRO A 331 -4.98 12.88 13.13
N GLN A 332 -4.27 12.76 14.24
CA GLN A 332 -2.86 13.18 14.32
C GLN A 332 -1.94 12.24 13.55
N GLY A 333 -2.17 10.92 13.64
CA GLY A 333 -1.37 9.93 12.94
C GLY A 333 -1.40 10.07 11.41
N ILE A 334 -2.58 10.34 10.84
CA ILE A 334 -2.68 10.57 9.38
C ILE A 334 -2.10 11.94 8.98
N THR A 335 -2.14 12.93 9.85
CA THR A 335 -1.48 14.23 9.64
C THR A 335 0.04 14.08 9.60
N ASP A 336 0.63 13.33 10.53
CA ASP A 336 2.08 13.04 10.57
C ASP A 336 2.52 12.28 9.31
N LEU A 337 1.70 11.32 8.85
CA LEU A 337 1.96 10.59 7.61
C LEU A 337 1.93 11.53 6.40
N ALA A 338 0.98 12.45 6.33
CA ALA A 338 0.86 13.44 5.27
C ALA A 338 2.08 14.39 5.22
N ALA A 339 2.59 14.77 6.38
CA ALA A 339 3.80 15.60 6.52
C ALA A 339 5.11 14.87 6.15
N ARG A 340 5.05 13.55 5.89
CA ARG A 340 6.22 12.68 5.63
C ARG A 340 7.18 12.56 6.81
N ASP A 341 6.71 12.83 8.01
CA ASP A 341 7.49 12.76 9.26
C ASP A 341 7.56 11.33 9.83
N THR A 342 7.11 10.34 9.04
CA THR A 342 7.05 8.94 9.45
C THR A 342 8.06 8.08 8.69
N VAL A 343 8.40 6.96 9.31
CA VAL A 343 9.22 5.88 8.74
C VAL A 343 8.38 4.62 8.73
N GLY A 344 8.40 3.85 7.64
CA GLY A 344 7.56 2.64 7.54
C GLY A 344 6.06 2.93 7.64
N ARG A 345 5.36 2.10 8.41
CA ARG A 345 3.91 2.20 8.65
C ARG A 345 3.59 2.92 9.96
N VAL A 346 2.47 3.60 9.99
CA VAL A 346 1.77 4.00 11.21
C VAL A 346 0.61 3.03 11.41
N VAL A 347 0.44 2.54 12.63
CA VAL A 347 -0.63 1.60 13.01
C VAL A 347 -1.34 2.16 14.23
N ALA A 348 -2.67 2.26 14.18
CA ALA A 348 -3.46 2.51 15.37
C ALA A 348 -3.92 1.19 15.99
N GLU A 349 -3.77 1.04 17.31
CA GLU A 349 -4.36 -0.04 18.10
C GLU A 349 -5.77 0.36 18.55
N VAL A 350 -6.71 -0.60 18.52
CA VAL A 350 -8.14 -0.39 18.77
C VAL A 350 -8.56 -0.99 20.11
#